data_c235095e6f13f13c517d92ae15f6b74a
#
_entry.id   c235095e6f13f13c517d92ae15f6b74a
#
_cell.length_a   1.000
_cell.length_b   1.000
_cell.length_c   1.000
_cell.angle_alpha   90.00
_cell.angle_beta   90.00
_cell.angle_gamma   90.00
#
_symmetry.space_group_name_H-M   'P 1'
#
loop_
_entity.id
_entity.type
_entity.pdbx_description
1 polymer ?
#
loop_
_entity_poly.entity_id
_entity_poly.type
_entity_poly.pdbx_seq_one_letter_code
_entity_poly.pdbx_strand_id
1 'polypeptide(L)'
;NGVAGFLLANGALSGEGQELEIRKQLIENNLIEAIVILPRNLFYTTDISVTLWILNKNKKARMVQQNGKMRKFRAREDEVLFMDLRQMGSPYEKKYVELTQEERNKVTGTFHNWQNDNNDYQNVPEFCYSAKKSEIVEKGYTLVPSRYIEVVNRDETADFDTTMKALQSELTDLLKQEEESKKELLGVFKDL
;
A
#
# COMPACT_ATOMS: atom_id res chain seq x y z
N ASN A 1 17.77 -13.23 -18.38
CA ASN A 1 16.34 -12.99 -18.17
C ASN A 1 15.92 -13.61 -16.83
N GLY A 2 15.72 -12.81 -15.80
CA GLY A 2 15.30 -13.30 -14.48
C GLY A 2 14.37 -12.31 -13.81
N VAL A 3 13.39 -12.85 -13.07
CA VAL A 3 12.53 -12.10 -12.16
C VAL A 3 12.80 -12.59 -10.74
N ALA A 4 12.86 -11.68 -9.78
CA ALA A 4 12.99 -11.99 -8.37
C ALA A 4 11.90 -11.25 -7.58
N GLY A 5 11.34 -11.94 -6.58
CA GLY A 5 10.43 -11.35 -5.62
C GLY A 5 10.93 -11.62 -4.20
N PHE A 6 10.96 -10.59 -3.35
CA PHE A 6 11.37 -10.73 -1.96
C PHE A 6 10.69 -9.68 -1.07
N LEU A 7 10.65 -9.97 0.21
CA LEU A 7 10.03 -9.10 1.22
C LEU A 7 11.09 -8.33 1.99
N LEU A 8 10.85 -7.03 2.17
CA LEU A 8 11.66 -6.17 3.03
C LEU A 8 10.78 -5.37 3.99
N ALA A 9 11.38 -4.92 5.09
CA ALA A 9 10.78 -3.93 5.95
C ALA A 9 10.64 -2.58 5.21
N ASN A 10 9.63 -1.79 5.58
CA ASN A 10 9.32 -0.53 4.90
C ASN A 10 10.46 0.50 4.96
N GLY A 11 11.35 0.42 5.96
CA GLY A 11 12.55 1.24 6.05
C GLY A 11 13.43 1.20 4.80
N ALA A 12 13.51 0.05 4.14
CA ALA A 12 14.29 -0.11 2.91
C ALA A 12 13.81 0.79 1.73
N LEU A 13 12.56 1.31 1.80
CA LEU A 13 12.00 2.19 0.77
C LEU A 13 12.57 3.60 0.81
N SER A 14 13.08 4.06 1.96
CA SER A 14 13.52 5.43 2.18
C SER A 14 14.82 5.56 3.00
N GLY A 15 15.40 4.46 3.46
CA GLY A 15 16.66 4.46 4.22
C GLY A 15 17.77 5.24 3.49
N GLU A 16 18.65 5.86 4.25
CA GLU A 16 19.77 6.66 3.74
C GLU A 16 21.07 5.85 3.68
N GLY A 17 22.17 6.48 3.28
CA GLY A 17 23.48 5.85 3.22
C GLY A 17 23.55 4.71 2.21
N GLN A 18 24.00 3.54 2.63
CA GLN A 18 24.17 2.38 1.76
C GLN A 18 22.86 1.90 1.12
N GLU A 19 21.76 1.97 1.85
CA GLU A 19 20.44 1.58 1.33
C GLU A 19 20.01 2.50 0.17
N LEU A 20 20.25 3.80 0.28
CA LEU A 20 20.01 4.76 -0.80
C LEU A 20 20.84 4.44 -2.03
N GLU A 21 22.12 4.13 -1.87
CA GLU A 21 23.00 3.79 -3.00
C GLU A 21 22.56 2.50 -3.71
N ILE A 22 22.13 1.49 -2.96
CA ILE A 22 21.55 0.27 -3.54
C ILE A 22 20.28 0.60 -4.33
N ARG A 23 19.36 1.41 -3.77
CA ARG A 23 18.14 1.82 -4.47
C ARG A 23 18.45 2.57 -5.76
N LYS A 24 19.38 3.52 -5.72
CA LYS A 24 19.82 4.25 -6.91
C LYS A 24 20.31 3.29 -8.00
N GLN A 25 21.20 2.36 -7.65
CA GLN A 25 21.70 1.38 -8.61
C GLN A 25 20.59 0.53 -9.21
N LEU A 26 19.62 0.06 -8.39
CA LEU A 26 18.50 -0.73 -8.88
C LEU A 26 17.59 0.07 -9.84
N ILE A 27 17.35 1.34 -9.54
CA ILE A 27 16.52 2.24 -10.35
C ILE A 27 17.25 2.62 -11.62
N GLU A 28 18.52 3.03 -11.52
CA GLU A 28 19.33 3.44 -12.68
C GLU A 28 19.51 2.30 -13.69
N ASN A 29 19.61 1.07 -13.22
CA ASN A 29 19.72 -0.11 -14.07
C ASN A 29 18.35 -0.68 -14.50
N ASN A 30 17.24 0.03 -14.26
CA ASN A 30 15.89 -0.40 -14.64
C ASN A 30 15.47 -1.78 -14.10
N LEU A 31 15.95 -2.16 -12.92
CA LEU A 31 15.72 -3.50 -12.36
C LEU A 31 14.42 -3.60 -11.56
N ILE A 32 13.93 -2.50 -10.96
CA ILE A 32 12.70 -2.52 -10.16
C ILE A 32 11.50 -2.52 -11.10
N GLU A 33 10.67 -3.56 -11.02
CA GLU A 33 9.42 -3.68 -11.77
C GLU A 33 8.25 -3.13 -10.97
N ALA A 34 8.10 -3.60 -9.71
CA ALA A 34 7.03 -3.14 -8.84
C ALA A 34 7.42 -3.13 -7.36
N ILE A 35 6.79 -2.25 -6.61
CA ILE A 35 6.82 -2.14 -5.16
C ILE A 35 5.40 -2.23 -4.64
N VAL A 36 5.13 -3.22 -3.79
CA VAL A 36 3.78 -3.50 -3.26
C VAL A 36 3.83 -3.49 -1.74
N ILE A 37 3.15 -2.54 -1.09
CA ILE A 37 2.96 -2.57 0.37
C ILE A 37 1.84 -3.55 0.69
N LEU A 38 2.14 -4.51 1.55
CA LEU A 38 1.21 -5.54 2.00
C LEU A 38 0.45 -5.11 3.27
N PRO A 39 -0.72 -5.67 3.55
CA PRO A 39 -1.47 -5.40 4.77
C PRO A 39 -0.70 -5.76 6.04
N ARG A 40 -1.07 -5.14 7.15
CA ARG A 40 -0.61 -5.57 8.48
C ARG A 40 -1.18 -6.95 8.81
N ASN A 41 -0.51 -7.65 9.70
CA ASN A 41 -0.96 -8.98 10.18
C ASN A 41 -1.16 -10.05 9.08
N LEU A 42 -0.58 -9.85 7.88
CA LEU A 42 -0.63 -10.83 6.80
C LEU A 42 0.27 -12.05 7.10
N PHE A 43 1.30 -11.89 7.92
CA PHE A 43 2.26 -12.94 8.27
C PHE A 43 2.20 -13.27 9.75
N TYR A 44 2.32 -14.56 10.09
CA TYR A 44 2.26 -15.03 11.49
C TYR A 44 3.40 -14.50 12.38
N THR A 45 4.52 -14.12 11.77
CA THR A 45 5.74 -13.72 12.49
C THR A 45 5.86 -12.21 12.68
N THR A 46 4.98 -11.40 12.06
CA THR A 46 5.05 -9.94 12.15
C THR A 46 3.69 -9.30 12.00
N ASP A 47 3.42 -8.29 12.80
CA ASP A 47 2.18 -7.46 12.77
C ASP A 47 2.35 -6.17 11.98
N ILE A 48 3.55 -5.85 11.51
CA ILE A 48 3.77 -4.67 10.68
C ILE A 48 3.52 -4.96 9.19
N SER A 49 3.18 -3.93 8.43
CA SER A 49 3.21 -4.00 6.98
C SER A 49 4.63 -4.20 6.49
N VAL A 50 4.80 -5.09 5.52
CA VAL A 50 6.06 -5.30 4.81
C VAL A 50 5.86 -5.00 3.33
N THR A 51 6.96 -4.86 2.60
CA THR A 51 6.93 -4.51 1.19
C THR A 51 7.44 -5.66 0.34
N LEU A 52 6.67 -6.05 -0.66
CA LEU A 52 7.09 -6.96 -1.71
C LEU A 52 7.78 -6.16 -2.82
N TRP A 53 9.03 -6.49 -3.08
CA TRP A 53 9.83 -5.97 -4.16
C TRP A 53 9.85 -6.96 -5.31
N ILE A 54 9.52 -6.51 -6.50
CA ILE A 54 9.60 -7.30 -7.73
C ILE A 54 10.68 -6.70 -8.60
N LEU A 55 11.74 -7.45 -8.83
CA LEU A 55 12.83 -7.10 -9.76
C LEU A 55 12.69 -7.88 -11.06
N ASN A 56 12.98 -7.23 -12.17
CA ASN A 56 12.95 -7.84 -13.49
C ASN A 56 14.09 -7.30 -14.37
N LYS A 57 14.96 -8.19 -14.84
CA LYS A 57 16.07 -7.83 -15.75
C LYS A 57 15.64 -7.50 -17.18
N ASN A 58 14.40 -7.82 -17.56
CA ASN A 58 13.93 -7.58 -18.92
C ASN A 58 12.54 -6.91 -18.91
N LYS A 59 12.54 -5.60 -18.98
CA LYS A 59 11.34 -4.76 -19.05
C LYS A 59 11.01 -4.31 -20.47
N LYS A 60 11.76 -4.80 -21.48
CA LYS A 60 11.53 -4.49 -22.90
C LYS A 60 10.23 -5.10 -23.42
N ALA A 61 9.69 -4.49 -24.46
CA ALA A 61 8.58 -5.07 -25.19
C ALA A 61 8.97 -6.45 -25.76
N ARG A 62 8.11 -7.43 -25.53
CA ARG A 62 8.36 -8.81 -26.04
C ARG A 62 7.08 -9.63 -26.06
N MET A 63 7.11 -10.66 -26.88
CA MET A 63 6.11 -11.72 -26.87
C MET A 63 6.67 -12.95 -26.14
N VAL A 64 5.87 -13.54 -25.27
CA VAL A 64 6.24 -14.75 -24.53
C VAL A 64 5.11 -15.76 -24.62
N GLN A 65 5.45 -17.00 -24.91
CA GLN A 65 4.50 -18.09 -24.80
C GLN A 65 4.45 -18.59 -23.36
N GLN A 66 3.29 -18.50 -22.74
CA GLN A 66 3.06 -18.94 -21.37
C GLN A 66 1.77 -19.77 -21.32
N ASN A 67 1.86 -21.00 -20.82
CA ASN A 67 0.71 -21.93 -20.74
C ASN A 67 -0.05 -22.08 -22.07
N GLY A 68 0.67 -22.18 -23.18
CA GLY A 68 0.10 -22.33 -24.53
C GLY A 68 -0.53 -21.07 -25.13
N LYS A 69 -0.55 -19.94 -24.41
CA LYS A 69 -1.05 -18.65 -24.88
C LYS A 69 0.10 -17.68 -25.15
N MET A 70 -0.02 -16.91 -26.21
CA MET A 70 0.91 -15.81 -26.49
C MET A 70 0.52 -14.59 -25.64
N ARG A 71 1.49 -14.08 -24.87
CA ARG A 71 1.34 -12.89 -24.07
C ARG A 71 2.28 -11.81 -24.61
N LYS A 72 1.73 -10.63 -24.91
CA LYS A 72 2.47 -9.48 -25.38
C LYS A 72 2.73 -8.53 -24.23
N PHE A 73 3.99 -8.35 -23.88
CA PHE A 73 4.43 -7.38 -22.90
C PHE A 73 4.76 -6.05 -23.57
N ARG A 74 4.29 -4.94 -22.99
CA ARG A 74 4.74 -3.61 -23.42
C ARG A 74 6.16 -3.30 -22.91
N ALA A 75 6.78 -2.27 -23.46
CA ALA A 75 7.98 -1.68 -22.88
C ALA A 75 7.61 -1.00 -21.56
N ARG A 76 8.37 -1.30 -20.49
CA ARG A 76 8.20 -0.73 -19.14
C ARG A 76 9.55 -0.24 -18.60
N GLU A 77 10.49 0.01 -19.52
CA GLU A 77 11.74 0.65 -19.19
C GLU A 77 11.43 2.03 -18.63
N ASP A 78 12.18 2.43 -17.62
CA ASP A 78 12.01 3.70 -16.92
C ASP A 78 10.64 3.92 -16.22
N GLU A 79 9.94 2.84 -15.92
CA GLU A 79 8.72 2.87 -15.11
C GLU A 79 8.79 1.88 -13.93
N VAL A 80 8.14 2.23 -12.82
CA VAL A 80 7.95 1.37 -11.64
C VAL A 80 6.49 1.43 -11.23
N LEU A 81 5.87 0.26 -11.05
CA LEU A 81 4.51 0.16 -10.52
C LEU A 81 4.54 0.18 -9.00
N PHE A 82 3.81 1.12 -8.40
CA PHE A 82 3.53 1.16 -6.98
C PHE A 82 2.12 0.65 -6.70
N MET A 83 1.97 -0.18 -5.68
CA MET A 83 0.67 -0.65 -5.20
C MET A 83 0.61 -0.57 -3.69
N ASP A 84 -0.52 -0.12 -3.16
CA ASP A 84 -0.80 -0.04 -1.73
C ASP A 84 -1.98 -0.94 -1.37
N LEU A 85 -1.69 -2.02 -0.65
CA LEU A 85 -2.68 -3.01 -0.23
C LEU A 85 -3.02 -2.91 1.27
N ARG A 86 -2.59 -1.85 1.96
CA ARG A 86 -2.78 -1.72 3.41
C ARG A 86 -4.25 -1.71 3.85
N GLN A 87 -5.14 -1.27 2.96
CA GLN A 87 -6.59 -1.24 3.18
C GLN A 87 -7.29 -2.51 2.69
N MET A 88 -6.55 -3.50 2.20
CA MET A 88 -7.07 -4.78 1.75
C MET A 88 -6.93 -5.85 2.81
N GLY A 89 -7.68 -6.91 2.62
CA GLY A 89 -7.66 -8.10 3.44
C GLY A 89 -8.81 -8.17 4.43
N SER A 90 -9.27 -9.37 4.64
CA SER A 90 -10.34 -9.71 5.59
C SER A 90 -9.74 -10.33 6.85
N PRO A 91 -10.33 -10.07 8.03
CA PRO A 91 -9.90 -10.72 9.26
C PRO A 91 -9.89 -12.25 9.12
N TYR A 92 -8.77 -12.86 9.47
CA TYR A 92 -8.58 -14.29 9.55
C TYR A 92 -8.07 -14.63 10.96
N GLU A 93 -8.79 -15.46 11.68
CA GLU A 93 -8.57 -15.68 13.11
C GLU A 93 -8.65 -14.36 13.92
N LYS A 94 -8.11 -14.34 15.16
CA LYS A 94 -8.30 -13.20 16.08
C LYS A 94 -7.54 -11.92 15.64
N LYS A 95 -6.40 -12.05 14.99
CA LYS A 95 -5.53 -10.89 14.67
C LYS A 95 -4.95 -10.89 13.26
N TYR A 96 -5.05 -11.99 12.55
CA TYR A 96 -4.45 -12.12 11.23
C TYR A 96 -5.41 -11.64 10.13
N VAL A 97 -4.82 -11.31 9.00
CA VAL A 97 -5.53 -10.86 7.81
C VAL A 97 -5.13 -11.75 6.64
N GLU A 98 -6.09 -12.13 5.81
CA GLU A 98 -5.82 -12.79 4.54
C GLU A 98 -6.40 -11.98 3.38
N LEU A 99 -5.73 -12.02 2.23
CA LEU A 99 -6.27 -11.46 1.00
C LEU A 99 -7.31 -12.43 0.43
N THR A 100 -8.51 -11.94 0.20
CA THR A 100 -9.57 -12.70 -0.47
C THR A 100 -9.18 -13.07 -1.90
N GLN A 101 -9.88 -14.02 -2.50
CA GLN A 101 -9.64 -14.39 -3.91
C GLN A 101 -9.89 -13.21 -4.85
N GLU A 102 -10.89 -12.38 -4.56
CA GLU A 102 -11.22 -11.19 -5.35
C GLU A 102 -10.11 -10.15 -5.27
N GLU A 103 -9.59 -9.89 -4.07
CA GLU A 103 -8.46 -8.98 -3.86
C GLU A 103 -7.20 -9.48 -4.56
N ARG A 104 -6.89 -10.77 -4.45
CA ARG A 104 -5.77 -11.38 -5.20
C ARG A 104 -5.95 -11.21 -6.71
N ASN A 105 -7.15 -11.45 -7.23
CA ASN A 105 -7.46 -11.26 -8.64
C ASN A 105 -7.33 -9.79 -9.07
N LYS A 106 -7.77 -8.85 -8.23
CA LYS A 106 -7.61 -7.40 -8.47
C LYS A 106 -6.13 -7.02 -8.57
N VAL A 107 -5.32 -7.44 -7.60
CA VAL A 107 -3.88 -7.14 -7.56
C VAL A 107 -3.15 -7.75 -8.76
N THR A 108 -3.37 -9.04 -9.04
CA THR A 108 -2.72 -9.73 -10.16
C THR A 108 -3.22 -9.21 -11.50
N GLY A 109 -4.51 -8.90 -11.63
CA GLY A 109 -5.10 -8.30 -12.82
C GLY A 109 -4.49 -6.92 -13.11
N THR A 110 -4.39 -6.06 -12.11
CA THR A 110 -3.75 -4.73 -12.24
C THR A 110 -2.30 -4.86 -12.67
N PHE A 111 -1.52 -5.74 -12.03
CA PHE A 111 -0.13 -5.98 -12.40
C PHE A 111 0.01 -6.50 -13.84
N HIS A 112 -0.85 -7.43 -14.24
CA HIS A 112 -0.86 -7.98 -15.59
C HIS A 112 -1.29 -6.94 -16.63
N ASN A 113 -2.31 -6.14 -16.35
CA ASN A 113 -2.76 -5.07 -17.26
C ASN A 113 -1.66 -4.03 -17.45
N TRP A 114 -0.94 -3.68 -16.37
CA TRP A 114 0.21 -2.78 -16.46
C TRP A 114 1.35 -3.35 -17.30
N GLN A 115 1.56 -4.67 -17.25
CA GLN A 115 2.60 -5.33 -18.05
C GLN A 115 2.22 -5.52 -19.53
N ASN A 116 0.93 -5.68 -19.84
CA ASN A 116 0.46 -6.02 -21.18
C ASN A 116 0.37 -4.77 -22.08
N ASP A 117 0.31 -5.02 -23.40
CA ASP A 117 0.23 -4.00 -24.44
C ASP A 117 -1.23 -3.75 -24.91
N ASN A 118 -2.18 -3.83 -24.01
CA ASN A 118 -3.62 -3.67 -24.30
C ASN A 118 -4.23 -2.34 -23.79
N ASN A 119 -3.41 -1.48 -23.18
CA ASN A 119 -3.82 -0.19 -22.59
C ASN A 119 -4.93 -0.27 -21.53
N ASP A 120 -5.13 -1.42 -20.88
CA ASP A 120 -6.16 -1.61 -19.86
C ASP A 120 -5.72 -1.10 -18.46
N TYR A 121 -4.46 -0.67 -18.32
CA TYR A 121 -3.96 -0.14 -17.05
C TYR A 121 -4.32 1.35 -16.89
N GLN A 122 -4.80 1.69 -15.71
CA GLN A 122 -4.98 3.05 -15.25
C GLN A 122 -4.47 3.19 -13.82
N ASN A 123 -3.92 4.37 -13.49
CA ASN A 123 -3.64 4.73 -12.11
C ASN A 123 -4.96 4.82 -11.33
N VAL A 124 -4.99 4.25 -10.13
CA VAL A 124 -6.17 4.27 -9.26
C VAL A 124 -5.78 4.91 -7.93
N PRO A 125 -6.40 6.02 -7.53
CA PRO A 125 -6.17 6.64 -6.24
C PRO A 125 -6.28 5.63 -5.09
N GLU A 126 -5.47 5.81 -4.05
CA GLU A 126 -5.39 4.95 -2.86
C GLU A 126 -5.00 3.48 -3.14
N PHE A 127 -4.73 3.10 -4.40
CA PHE A 127 -4.44 1.71 -4.74
C PHE A 127 -3.17 1.53 -5.58
N CYS A 128 -3.04 2.15 -6.76
CA CYS A 128 -1.89 1.93 -7.62
C CYS A 128 -1.51 3.15 -8.47
N TYR A 129 -0.21 3.24 -8.77
CA TYR A 129 0.36 4.29 -9.60
C TYR A 129 1.59 3.80 -10.35
N SER A 130 1.69 4.11 -11.65
CA SER A 130 2.89 3.85 -12.45
C SER A 130 3.74 5.12 -12.53
N ALA A 131 4.81 5.16 -11.74
CA ALA A 131 5.74 6.28 -11.74
C ALA A 131 6.82 6.13 -12.81
N LYS A 132 7.20 7.24 -13.42
CA LYS A 132 8.37 7.31 -14.31
C LYS A 132 9.65 7.41 -13.48
N LYS A 133 10.74 6.87 -14.01
CA LYS A 133 12.07 6.98 -13.40
C LYS A 133 12.46 8.44 -13.10
N SER A 134 12.16 9.38 -14.00
CA SER A 134 12.42 10.81 -13.80
C SER A 134 11.74 11.34 -12.53
N GLU A 135 10.50 10.95 -12.28
CA GLU A 135 9.75 11.32 -11.07
C GLU A 135 10.39 10.72 -9.79
N ILE A 136 10.87 9.47 -9.88
CA ILE A 136 11.53 8.81 -8.75
C ILE A 136 12.86 9.50 -8.42
N VAL A 137 13.61 9.91 -9.43
CA VAL A 137 14.85 10.67 -9.28
C VAL A 137 14.57 12.04 -8.63
N GLU A 138 13.58 12.77 -9.12
CA GLU A 138 13.16 14.07 -8.58
C GLU A 138 12.75 13.97 -7.09
N LYS A 139 12.11 12.86 -6.70
CA LYS A 139 11.74 12.58 -5.31
C LYS A 139 12.87 11.96 -4.48
N GLY A 140 14.13 12.05 -4.92
CA GLY A 140 15.31 11.59 -4.18
C GLY A 140 15.42 10.08 -4.05
N TYR A 141 14.97 9.34 -5.06
CA TYR A 141 15.01 7.86 -5.10
C TYR A 141 14.24 7.17 -3.97
N THR A 142 13.27 7.85 -3.36
CA THR A 142 12.36 7.19 -2.42
C THR A 142 11.44 6.25 -3.17
N LEU A 143 11.15 5.09 -2.59
CA LEU A 143 10.22 4.10 -3.16
C LEU A 143 8.97 3.93 -2.29
N VAL A 144 8.69 4.90 -1.43
CA VAL A 144 7.51 4.90 -0.56
C VAL A 144 6.26 5.14 -1.41
N PRO A 145 5.33 4.18 -1.57
CA PRO A 145 4.18 4.30 -2.46
C PRO A 145 3.27 5.49 -2.18
N SER A 146 3.10 5.90 -0.92
CA SER A 146 2.29 7.09 -0.57
C SER A 146 2.85 8.43 -1.06
N ARG A 147 4.07 8.44 -1.62
CA ARG A 147 4.65 9.60 -2.31
C ARG A 147 4.20 9.72 -3.78
N TYR A 148 3.58 8.67 -4.32
CA TYR A 148 3.19 8.54 -5.72
C TYR A 148 1.69 8.32 -5.88
N ILE A 149 1.11 7.45 -5.06
CA ILE A 149 -0.30 7.13 -5.09
C ILE A 149 -1.08 8.31 -4.50
N GLU A 150 -2.00 8.83 -5.28
CA GLU A 150 -2.89 9.92 -4.89
C GLU A 150 -3.83 9.47 -3.76
N VAL A 151 -3.99 10.31 -2.75
CA VAL A 151 -4.96 10.10 -1.66
C VAL A 151 -6.21 10.89 -1.99
N VAL A 152 -7.37 10.25 -1.93
CA VAL A 152 -8.65 10.94 -2.11
C VAL A 152 -8.92 11.77 -0.86
N ASN A 153 -8.95 13.08 -1.02
CA ASN A 153 -9.34 13.99 0.04
C ASN A 153 -10.86 13.86 0.28
N ARG A 154 -11.23 13.13 1.33
CA ARG A 154 -12.63 12.91 1.71
C ARG A 154 -13.19 14.08 2.52
N ASP A 155 -12.32 14.98 2.97
CA ASP A 155 -12.71 16.10 3.85
C ASP A 155 -13.32 17.28 3.07
N GLU A 156 -13.18 17.34 1.74
CA GLU A 156 -13.78 18.40 0.93
C GLU A 156 -15.33 18.36 0.87
N THR A 157 -15.94 17.25 1.29
CA THR A 157 -17.40 17.10 1.33
C THR A 157 -17.97 17.14 2.76
N ALA A 158 -17.12 17.11 3.78
CA ALA A 158 -17.54 17.21 5.16
C ALA A 158 -17.64 18.70 5.55
N ASP A 159 -18.84 19.17 5.84
CA ASP A 159 -19.02 20.46 6.50
C ASP A 159 -18.31 20.40 7.87
N PHE A 160 -17.13 21.03 7.93
CA PHE A 160 -16.26 21.04 9.10
C PHE A 160 -17.03 21.51 10.35
N ASP A 161 -17.88 22.53 10.20
CA ASP A 161 -18.65 23.09 11.33
C ASP A 161 -19.69 22.09 11.85
N THR A 162 -20.33 21.35 10.97
CA THR A 162 -21.31 20.31 11.35
C THR A 162 -20.61 19.13 12.02
N THR A 163 -19.48 18.68 11.47
CA THR A 163 -18.70 17.58 12.03
C THR A 163 -18.12 17.95 13.41
N MET A 164 -17.57 19.16 13.55
CA MET A 164 -17.05 19.65 14.84
C MET A 164 -18.13 19.74 15.90
N LYS A 165 -19.32 20.24 15.58
CA LYS A 165 -20.44 20.29 16.51
C LYS A 165 -20.89 18.90 16.95
N ALA A 166 -20.94 17.95 16.03
CA ALA A 166 -21.28 16.56 16.35
C ALA A 166 -20.24 15.95 17.30
N LEU A 167 -18.96 16.09 17.01
CA LEU A 167 -17.87 15.60 17.86
C LEU A 167 -17.83 16.28 19.25
N GLN A 168 -18.12 17.57 19.34
CA GLN A 168 -18.24 18.27 20.60
C GLN A 168 -19.41 17.76 21.45
N SER A 169 -20.55 17.48 20.81
CA SER A 169 -21.72 16.91 21.51
C SER A 169 -21.39 15.51 22.03
N GLU A 170 -20.80 14.64 21.19
CA GLU A 170 -20.42 13.28 21.57
C GLU A 170 -19.40 13.27 22.73
N LEU A 171 -18.38 14.15 22.67
CA LEU A 171 -17.41 14.30 23.75
C LEU A 171 -18.08 14.73 25.06
N THR A 172 -19.02 15.67 25.00
CA THR A 172 -19.76 16.14 26.18
C THR A 172 -20.58 15.02 26.82
N ASP A 173 -21.23 14.20 26.00
CA ASP A 173 -22.01 13.06 26.46
C ASP A 173 -21.12 11.98 27.09
N LEU A 174 -19.96 11.69 26.50
CA LEU A 174 -18.99 10.73 27.02
C LEU A 174 -18.41 11.19 28.37
N LEU A 175 -18.08 12.47 28.52
CA LEU A 175 -17.61 13.03 29.79
C LEU A 175 -18.66 12.93 30.88
N LYS A 176 -19.93 13.13 30.55
CA LYS A 176 -21.04 12.99 31.49
C LYS A 176 -21.22 11.52 31.93
N GLN A 177 -21.14 10.58 31.00
CA GLN A 177 -21.17 9.15 31.32
C GLN A 177 -19.98 8.73 32.19
N GLU A 178 -18.79 9.29 31.95
CA GLU A 178 -17.61 9.06 32.79
C GLU A 178 -17.85 9.54 34.21
N GLU A 179 -18.42 10.73 34.42
CA GLU A 179 -18.74 11.26 35.76
C GLU A 179 -19.80 10.38 36.46
N GLU A 180 -20.84 9.95 35.77
CA GLU A 180 -21.86 9.06 36.32
C GLU A 180 -21.25 7.72 36.76
N SER A 181 -20.44 7.09 35.90
CA SER A 181 -19.74 5.84 36.21
C SER A 181 -18.79 5.98 37.41
N LYS A 182 -18.07 7.12 37.50
CA LYS A 182 -17.23 7.42 38.68
C LYS A 182 -18.04 7.54 39.97
N LYS A 183 -19.22 8.19 39.93
CA LYS A 183 -20.08 8.32 41.10
C LYS A 183 -20.65 6.94 41.54
N GLU A 184 -21.05 6.10 40.59
CA GLU A 184 -21.52 4.76 40.90
C GLU A 184 -20.42 3.91 41.54
N LEU A 185 -19.21 3.93 40.99
CA LEU A 185 -18.03 3.25 41.55
C LEU A 185 -17.72 3.72 42.98
N LEU A 186 -17.72 5.03 43.22
CA LEU A 186 -17.48 5.60 44.54
C LEU A 186 -18.62 5.27 45.53
N GLY A 187 -19.84 5.09 45.03
CA GLY A 187 -20.99 4.60 45.84
C GLY A 187 -20.75 3.19 46.38
N VAL A 188 -20.36 2.27 45.47
CA VAL A 188 -20.05 0.87 45.86
C VAL A 188 -18.96 0.77 46.90
N PHE A 189 -17.93 1.64 46.84
CA PHE A 189 -16.83 1.62 47.83
C PHE A 189 -17.22 2.26 49.18
N LYS A 190 -18.31 3.00 49.26
CA LYS A 190 -18.80 3.57 50.55
C LYS A 190 -19.68 2.58 51.33
N ASP A 191 -20.23 1.57 50.64
CA ASP A 191 -21.11 0.56 51.22
C ASP A 191 -20.33 -0.71 51.59
N LEU A 192 -19.02 -0.74 51.43
CA LEU A 192 -18.06 -1.75 51.88
C LEU A 192 -17.35 -1.33 53.19
#